data_474b4192f8afbfab3fe78beb4c727a97
#
_entry.id   474b4192f8afbfab3fe78beb4c727a97
#
_cell.length_a   1.000
_cell.length_b   1.000
_cell.length_c   1.000
_cell.angle_alpha   90.00
_cell.angle_beta   90.00
_cell.angle_gamma   90.00
#
_symmetry.space_group_name_H-M   'P 1'
#
loop_
_entity.id
_entity.type
_entity.pdbx_description
1 polymer ?
#
loop_
_entity_poly.entity_id
_entity_poly.type
_entity_poly.pdbx_seq_one_letter_code
_entity_poly.pdbx_strand_id
1 'polypeptide(L)'
;MSNFLEIKNLTKAYSAPQGGSFSLVFSDLNLLVEAGKSLAIVGPSGSGKSTLLNLIGGLDRPTGGEVLIEGKNVHQQSPEEAARFRNRTLGFVFQSHHLLPALSALENVMIPALAGHGGASGQALQNQALELLHEVGLSERANHLPGQLSGGERQRVAVARALINGPRLLLADEPTGALDQAKAESLMELLVRLNREKETTLVVVTHALSLANQMEEVWAFDGGDLKKVDS
;
A
#
# COMPACT_ATOMS: atom_id res chain seq x y z
N MET A 1 20.07 12.57 -6.12
CA MET A 1 19.07 11.93 -5.22
C MET A 1 19.00 10.48 -5.64
N SER A 2 18.95 9.54 -4.72
CA SER A 2 18.90 8.10 -5.08
C SER A 2 17.45 7.67 -5.27
N ASN A 3 17.17 6.97 -6.37
CA ASN A 3 15.86 6.36 -6.58
C ASN A 3 15.58 5.35 -5.47
N PHE A 4 14.40 5.43 -4.87
CA PHE A 4 13.96 4.53 -3.84
C PHE A 4 13.22 3.31 -4.41
N LEU A 5 12.28 3.56 -5.33
CA LEU A 5 11.56 2.53 -6.10
C LEU A 5 11.92 2.69 -7.58
N GLU A 6 12.39 1.62 -8.19
CA GLU A 6 12.67 1.55 -9.62
C GLU A 6 11.94 0.37 -10.25
N ILE A 7 11.19 0.65 -11.29
CA ILE A 7 10.53 -0.36 -12.14
C ILE A 7 11.21 -0.29 -13.51
N LYS A 8 11.70 -1.44 -14.00
CA LYS A 8 12.45 -1.52 -15.27
C LYS A 8 11.83 -2.59 -16.17
N ASN A 9 11.33 -2.15 -17.33
CA ASN A 9 10.76 -2.99 -18.40
C ASN A 9 9.76 -4.03 -17.85
N LEU A 10 8.96 -3.62 -16.85
CA LEU A 10 8.08 -4.53 -16.13
C LEU A 10 6.95 -4.99 -17.03
N THR A 11 6.79 -6.31 -17.13
CA THR A 11 5.77 -6.95 -17.97
C THR A 11 4.97 -7.93 -17.11
N LYS A 12 3.65 -7.90 -17.26
CA LYS A 12 2.75 -8.87 -16.64
C LYS A 12 1.72 -9.40 -17.61
N ALA A 13 1.68 -10.73 -17.69
CA ALA A 13 0.63 -11.48 -18.36
C ALA A 13 0.15 -12.63 -17.47
N TYR A 14 -1.13 -12.97 -17.57
CA TYR A 14 -1.70 -14.14 -16.91
C TYR A 14 -1.97 -15.22 -17.97
N SER A 15 -1.69 -16.48 -17.64
CA SER A 15 -2.09 -17.61 -18.46
C SER A 15 -3.60 -17.81 -18.39
N ALA A 16 -4.24 -17.97 -19.55
CA ALA A 16 -5.66 -18.30 -19.56
C ALA A 16 -5.91 -19.69 -18.96
N PRO A 17 -6.99 -19.89 -18.19
CA PRO A 17 -7.42 -21.21 -17.77
C PRO A 17 -7.67 -22.06 -19.05
N GLN A 18 -7.21 -23.31 -19.07
CA GLN A 18 -7.42 -24.28 -20.17
C GLN A 18 -6.57 -24.11 -21.46
N GLY A 19 -5.34 -23.52 -21.37
CA GLY A 19 -4.43 -23.51 -22.51
C GLY A 19 -4.75 -22.49 -23.62
N GLY A 20 -5.50 -21.44 -23.27
CA GLY A 20 -5.76 -20.29 -24.15
C GLY A 20 -4.58 -19.31 -24.21
N SER A 21 -4.71 -18.27 -25.03
CA SER A 21 -3.73 -17.20 -25.17
C SER A 21 -3.47 -16.47 -23.85
N PHE A 22 -2.23 -16.03 -23.62
CA PHE A 22 -1.89 -15.17 -22.50
C PHE A 22 -2.69 -13.86 -22.56
N SER A 23 -3.25 -13.45 -21.43
CA SER A 23 -3.86 -12.13 -21.26
C SER A 23 -2.78 -11.16 -20.78
N LEU A 24 -2.29 -10.31 -21.68
CA LEU A 24 -1.35 -9.25 -21.33
C LEU A 24 -2.07 -8.18 -20.52
N VAL A 25 -1.50 -7.82 -19.38
CA VAL A 25 -2.01 -6.72 -18.54
C VAL A 25 -1.28 -5.43 -18.91
N PHE A 26 0.05 -5.51 -18.98
CA PHE A 26 0.94 -4.43 -19.46
C PHE A 26 2.31 -4.99 -19.83
N SER A 27 3.07 -4.22 -20.63
CA SER A 27 4.44 -4.52 -21.01
C SER A 27 5.32 -3.30 -20.93
N ASP A 28 6.61 -3.53 -20.65
CA ASP A 28 7.69 -2.54 -20.70
C ASP A 28 7.46 -1.30 -19.82
N LEU A 29 6.74 -1.44 -18.69
CA LEU A 29 6.54 -0.33 -17.77
C LEU A 29 7.84 0.09 -17.09
N ASN A 30 8.04 1.40 -17.04
CA ASN A 30 9.17 2.01 -16.36
C ASN A 30 8.67 3.10 -15.42
N LEU A 31 9.16 3.12 -14.17
CA LEU A 31 8.80 4.12 -13.17
C LEU A 31 9.97 4.32 -12.21
N LEU A 32 10.21 5.57 -11.83
CA LEU A 32 11.17 5.95 -10.80
C LEU A 32 10.47 6.80 -9.75
N VAL A 33 10.64 6.44 -8.48
CA VAL A 33 10.11 7.20 -7.35
C VAL A 33 11.23 7.47 -6.35
N GLU A 34 11.39 8.72 -5.97
CA GLU A 34 12.36 9.13 -4.95
C GLU A 34 11.86 8.78 -3.54
N ALA A 35 12.79 8.65 -2.59
CA ALA A 35 12.44 8.40 -1.19
C ALA A 35 11.58 9.53 -0.60
N GLY A 36 10.59 9.17 0.19
CA GLY A 36 9.69 10.10 0.88
C GLY A 36 8.63 10.77 0.01
N LYS A 37 8.65 10.56 -1.32
CA LYS A 37 7.66 11.12 -2.23
C LYS A 37 6.30 10.43 -2.14
N SER A 38 5.25 11.18 -2.50
CA SER A 38 3.90 10.66 -2.66
C SER A 38 3.50 10.63 -4.13
N LEU A 39 3.05 9.45 -4.58
CA LEU A 39 2.69 9.17 -5.96
C LEU A 39 1.27 8.59 -6.04
N ALA A 40 0.42 9.14 -6.89
CA ALA A 40 -0.84 8.53 -7.27
C ALA A 40 -0.76 7.91 -8.68
N ILE A 41 -1.29 6.71 -8.83
CA ILE A 41 -1.50 6.07 -10.13
C ILE A 41 -3.00 5.99 -10.37
N VAL A 42 -3.48 6.71 -11.39
CA VAL A 42 -4.90 6.80 -11.73
C VAL A 42 -5.20 6.08 -13.04
N GLY A 43 -6.42 5.62 -13.20
CA GLY A 43 -6.87 4.98 -14.44
C GLY A 43 -8.20 4.24 -14.26
N PRO A 44 -8.81 3.78 -15.35
CA PRO A 44 -10.09 3.06 -15.30
C PRO A 44 -9.99 1.76 -14.51
N SER A 45 -11.15 1.24 -14.06
CA SER A 45 -11.21 -0.07 -13.42
C SER A 45 -10.75 -1.16 -14.39
N GLY A 46 -9.98 -2.12 -13.89
CA GLY A 46 -9.44 -3.22 -14.71
C GLY A 46 -8.20 -2.85 -15.55
N SER A 47 -7.66 -1.63 -15.46
CA SER A 47 -6.45 -1.24 -16.23
C SER A 47 -5.16 -1.94 -15.78
N GLY A 48 -5.12 -2.60 -14.62
CA GLY A 48 -3.91 -3.27 -14.11
C GLY A 48 -3.23 -2.56 -12.93
N LYS A 49 -3.80 -1.48 -12.38
CA LYS A 49 -3.22 -0.73 -11.25
C LYS A 49 -2.96 -1.57 -10.01
N SER A 50 -3.95 -2.35 -9.56
CA SER A 50 -3.80 -3.26 -8.42
C SER A 50 -2.77 -4.36 -8.71
N THR A 51 -2.69 -4.83 -9.96
CA THR A 51 -1.65 -5.77 -10.39
C THR A 51 -0.27 -5.14 -10.27
N LEU A 52 -0.10 -3.90 -10.73
CA LEU A 52 1.16 -3.17 -10.60
C LEU A 52 1.54 -3.00 -9.13
N LEU A 53 0.61 -2.59 -8.27
CA LEU A 53 0.84 -2.43 -6.85
C LEU A 53 1.22 -3.77 -6.18
N ASN A 54 0.58 -4.88 -6.56
CA ASN A 54 0.92 -6.21 -6.06
C ASN A 54 2.33 -6.65 -6.49
N LEU A 55 2.76 -6.30 -7.70
CA LEU A 55 4.13 -6.56 -8.16
C LEU A 55 5.15 -5.71 -7.39
N ILE A 56 4.87 -4.43 -7.15
CA ILE A 56 5.71 -3.57 -6.31
C ILE A 56 5.83 -4.16 -4.90
N GLY A 57 4.73 -4.66 -4.36
CA GLY A 57 4.67 -5.24 -3.02
C GLY A 57 5.21 -6.67 -2.90
N GLY A 58 5.62 -7.31 -4.00
CA GLY A 58 6.05 -8.71 -4.00
C GLY A 58 4.95 -9.69 -3.59
N LEU A 59 3.68 -9.34 -3.84
CA LEU A 59 2.51 -10.21 -3.63
C LEU A 59 2.17 -11.04 -4.89
N ASP A 60 2.65 -10.59 -6.05
CA ASP A 60 2.56 -11.32 -7.32
C ASP A 60 3.93 -11.29 -8.01
N ARG A 61 4.15 -12.12 -9.03
CA ARG A 61 5.42 -12.20 -9.77
C ARG A 61 5.25 -11.62 -11.18
N PRO A 62 6.23 -10.83 -11.65
CA PRO A 62 6.22 -10.34 -13.02
C PRO A 62 6.48 -11.49 -14.02
N THR A 63 6.03 -11.30 -15.26
CA THR A 63 6.37 -12.18 -16.38
C THR A 63 7.75 -11.81 -16.97
N GLY A 64 8.13 -10.53 -16.86
CA GLY A 64 9.42 -9.99 -17.27
C GLY A 64 9.72 -8.66 -16.60
N GLY A 65 10.96 -8.20 -16.71
CA GLY A 65 11.42 -6.99 -16.07
C GLY A 65 11.71 -7.15 -14.56
N GLU A 66 11.89 -6.06 -13.87
CA GLU A 66 12.24 -6.08 -12.44
C GLU A 66 11.66 -4.91 -11.66
N VAL A 67 11.47 -5.14 -10.36
CA VAL A 67 11.10 -4.12 -9.37
C VAL A 67 12.21 -4.08 -8.32
N LEU A 68 12.82 -2.92 -8.17
CA LEU A 68 13.88 -2.67 -7.19
C LEU A 68 13.37 -1.69 -6.15
N ILE A 69 13.53 -2.02 -4.87
CA ILE A 69 13.32 -1.12 -3.74
C ILE A 69 14.67 -1.00 -3.03
N GLU A 70 15.21 0.22 -2.95
CA GLU A 70 16.54 0.50 -2.43
C GLU A 70 17.63 -0.33 -3.12
N GLY A 71 17.52 -0.52 -4.43
CA GLY A 71 18.43 -1.32 -5.24
C GLY A 71 18.30 -2.83 -5.07
N LYS A 72 17.37 -3.33 -4.23
CA LYS A 72 17.13 -4.77 -4.02
C LYS A 72 15.96 -5.24 -4.86
N ASN A 73 16.16 -6.28 -5.68
CA ASN A 73 15.07 -6.86 -6.46
C ASN A 73 14.08 -7.59 -5.54
N VAL A 74 12.82 -7.17 -5.59
CA VAL A 74 11.74 -7.69 -4.74
C VAL A 74 11.44 -9.17 -5.04
N HIS A 75 11.67 -9.61 -6.30
CA HIS A 75 11.27 -10.93 -6.77
C HIS A 75 12.40 -11.96 -6.81
N GLN A 76 13.65 -11.55 -6.49
CA GLN A 76 14.82 -12.44 -6.48
C GLN A 76 15.24 -12.87 -5.07
N GLN A 77 14.31 -12.89 -4.13
CA GLN A 77 14.54 -13.27 -2.73
C GLN A 77 13.96 -14.65 -2.45
N SER A 78 14.51 -15.35 -1.46
CA SER A 78 13.87 -16.55 -0.92
C SER A 78 12.51 -16.21 -0.28
N PRO A 79 11.59 -17.17 -0.11
CA PRO A 79 10.29 -16.91 0.51
C PRO A 79 10.41 -16.26 1.89
N GLU A 80 11.36 -16.68 2.71
CA GLU A 80 11.60 -16.16 4.05
C GLU A 80 12.18 -14.74 4.03
N GLU A 81 13.10 -14.45 3.11
CA GLU A 81 13.66 -13.11 2.91
C GLU A 81 12.59 -12.15 2.40
N ALA A 82 11.79 -12.57 1.42
CA ALA A 82 10.68 -11.79 0.89
C ALA A 82 9.63 -11.48 1.97
N ALA A 83 9.30 -12.45 2.83
CA ALA A 83 8.38 -12.23 3.94
C ALA A 83 8.94 -11.22 4.96
N ARG A 84 10.21 -11.35 5.34
CA ARG A 84 10.90 -10.40 6.22
C ARG A 84 11.01 -9.01 5.61
N PHE A 85 11.31 -8.94 4.31
CA PHE A 85 11.39 -7.68 3.58
C PHE A 85 10.03 -6.97 3.58
N ARG A 86 8.95 -7.67 3.20
CA ARG A 86 7.58 -7.11 3.25
C ARG A 86 7.22 -6.63 4.65
N ASN A 87 7.48 -7.43 5.66
CA ASN A 87 7.13 -7.10 7.05
C ASN A 87 7.83 -5.84 7.56
N ARG A 88 9.10 -5.62 7.19
CA ARG A 88 9.94 -4.52 7.70
C ARG A 88 9.90 -3.26 6.84
N THR A 89 9.72 -3.42 5.54
CA THR A 89 9.91 -2.32 4.58
C THR A 89 8.59 -1.81 4.01
N LEU A 90 7.56 -2.67 3.94
CA LEU A 90 6.32 -2.35 3.26
C LEU A 90 5.14 -2.28 4.23
N GLY A 91 4.27 -1.29 4.03
CA GLY A 91 2.94 -1.23 4.63
C GLY A 91 1.89 -1.35 3.51
N PHE A 92 0.79 -2.07 3.79
CA PHE A 92 -0.29 -2.25 2.82
C PHE A 92 -1.61 -1.75 3.38
N VAL A 93 -2.30 -0.94 2.57
CA VAL A 93 -3.68 -0.50 2.80
C VAL A 93 -4.51 -0.94 1.60
N PHE A 94 -5.45 -1.85 1.80
CA PHE A 94 -6.33 -2.36 0.74
C PHE A 94 -7.70 -1.71 0.77
N GLN A 95 -8.41 -1.74 -0.35
CA GLN A 95 -9.80 -1.31 -0.45
C GLN A 95 -10.70 -2.04 0.56
N SER A 96 -10.58 -3.37 0.63
CA SER A 96 -11.17 -4.17 1.71
C SER A 96 -10.15 -4.24 2.84
N HIS A 97 -10.36 -3.48 3.89
CA HIS A 97 -9.44 -3.28 5.02
C HIS A 97 -8.79 -4.55 5.60
N HIS A 98 -9.33 -5.75 5.34
CA HIS A 98 -8.82 -7.07 5.79
C HIS A 98 -8.49 -7.11 7.29
N LEU A 99 -9.35 -6.52 8.12
CA LEU A 99 -9.23 -6.66 9.56
C LEU A 99 -9.72 -8.03 10.01
N LEU A 100 -9.05 -8.60 11.01
CA LEU A 100 -9.50 -9.84 11.63
C LEU A 100 -10.68 -9.54 12.54
N PRO A 101 -11.88 -10.11 12.27
CA PRO A 101 -13.12 -9.69 12.93
C PRO A 101 -13.19 -10.07 14.42
N ALA A 102 -12.39 -11.05 14.85
CA ALA A 102 -12.31 -11.51 16.23
C ALA A 102 -11.35 -10.71 17.10
N LEU A 103 -10.57 -9.81 16.51
CA LEU A 103 -9.58 -8.99 17.19
C LEU A 103 -10.04 -7.51 17.25
N SER A 104 -9.73 -6.85 18.36
CA SER A 104 -9.96 -5.41 18.52
C SER A 104 -9.15 -4.58 17.52
N ALA A 105 -9.44 -3.28 17.42
CA ALA A 105 -8.65 -2.37 16.61
C ALA A 105 -7.18 -2.36 17.02
N LEU A 106 -6.89 -2.31 18.31
CA LEU A 106 -5.54 -2.37 18.87
C LEU A 106 -4.82 -3.66 18.48
N GLU A 107 -5.45 -4.81 18.66
CA GLU A 107 -4.87 -6.11 18.33
C GLU A 107 -4.63 -6.23 16.81
N ASN A 108 -5.56 -5.76 15.97
CA ASN A 108 -5.35 -5.73 14.53
C ASN A 108 -4.11 -4.90 14.13
N VAL A 109 -3.88 -3.75 14.78
CA VAL A 109 -2.69 -2.92 14.52
C VAL A 109 -1.41 -3.66 14.92
N MET A 110 -1.42 -4.42 15.99
CA MET A 110 -0.23 -5.14 16.52
C MET A 110 0.19 -6.35 15.68
N ILE A 111 -0.71 -6.96 14.89
CA ILE A 111 -0.45 -8.23 14.16
C ILE A 111 0.87 -8.23 13.37
N PRO A 112 1.18 -7.23 12.52
CA PRO A 112 2.39 -7.31 11.71
C PRO A 112 3.67 -7.30 12.55
N ALA A 113 3.67 -6.62 13.69
CA ALA A 113 4.81 -6.60 14.60
C ALA A 113 4.98 -7.95 15.34
N LEU A 114 3.87 -8.60 15.72
CA LEU A 114 3.89 -9.92 16.33
C LEU A 114 4.34 -11.02 15.36
N ALA A 115 4.01 -10.89 14.08
CA ALA A 115 4.44 -11.82 13.03
C ALA A 115 5.92 -11.64 12.64
N GLY A 116 6.55 -10.52 12.97
CA GLY A 116 7.95 -10.23 12.71
C GLY A 116 8.87 -10.90 13.72
N HIS A 117 9.99 -11.48 13.25
CA HIS A 117 11.01 -12.04 14.12
C HIS A 117 11.82 -10.89 14.75
N GLY A 118 11.65 -10.63 16.05
CA GLY A 118 12.44 -9.65 16.81
C GLY A 118 11.80 -8.27 16.97
N GLY A 119 10.49 -8.15 16.76
CA GLY A 119 9.76 -6.91 17.04
C GLY A 119 9.57 -6.66 18.55
N ALA A 120 9.16 -5.43 18.87
CA ALA A 120 8.75 -5.08 20.23
C ALA A 120 7.64 -6.03 20.71
N SER A 121 7.66 -6.40 21.96
CA SER A 121 6.64 -7.27 22.57
C SER A 121 6.11 -6.66 23.85
N GLY A 122 4.93 -7.10 24.26
CA GLY A 122 4.34 -6.66 25.50
C GLY A 122 3.92 -5.17 25.48
N GLN A 123 4.16 -4.46 26.59
CA GLN A 123 3.68 -3.10 26.82
C GLN A 123 4.21 -2.08 25.80
N ALA A 124 5.46 -2.23 25.34
CA ALA A 124 6.05 -1.29 24.38
C ALA A 124 5.31 -1.34 23.03
N LEU A 125 4.99 -2.53 22.53
CA LEU A 125 4.22 -2.70 21.30
C LEU A 125 2.79 -2.16 21.45
N GLN A 126 2.17 -2.42 22.61
CA GLN A 126 0.82 -1.90 22.88
C GLN A 126 0.80 -0.38 22.88
N ASN A 127 1.77 0.27 23.52
CA ASN A 127 1.88 1.73 23.54
C ASN A 127 2.07 2.29 22.12
N GLN A 128 2.96 1.70 21.33
CA GLN A 128 3.17 2.09 19.94
C GLN A 128 1.89 1.96 19.09
N ALA A 129 1.13 0.89 19.27
CA ALA A 129 -0.14 0.69 18.56
C ALA A 129 -1.21 1.70 19.01
N LEU A 130 -1.26 2.07 20.30
CA LEU A 130 -2.15 3.11 20.81
C LEU A 130 -1.78 4.49 20.26
N GLU A 131 -0.49 4.82 20.16
CA GLU A 131 -0.02 6.06 19.53
C GLU A 131 -0.46 6.12 18.05
N LEU A 132 -0.31 5.05 17.28
CA LEU A 132 -0.78 5.00 15.90
C LEU A 132 -2.30 5.14 15.80
N LEU A 133 -3.06 4.53 16.71
CA LEU A 133 -4.51 4.71 16.76
C LEU A 133 -4.88 6.17 17.11
N HIS A 134 -4.12 6.83 17.96
CA HIS A 134 -4.28 8.25 18.23
C HIS A 134 -4.00 9.11 16.98
N GLU A 135 -2.89 8.84 16.26
CA GLU A 135 -2.51 9.56 15.03
C GLU A 135 -3.59 9.48 13.94
N VAL A 136 -4.30 8.34 13.85
CA VAL A 136 -5.42 8.17 12.91
C VAL A 136 -6.78 8.60 13.48
N GLY A 137 -6.82 9.18 14.68
CA GLY A 137 -8.03 9.72 15.34
C GLY A 137 -8.96 8.65 15.92
N LEU A 138 -8.42 7.53 16.41
CA LEU A 138 -9.18 6.39 16.92
C LEU A 138 -8.83 5.99 18.37
N SER A 139 -8.35 6.91 19.19
CA SER A 139 -7.99 6.64 20.60
C SER A 139 -9.10 5.93 21.36
N GLU A 140 -10.35 6.43 21.25
CA GLU A 140 -11.52 5.90 21.94
C GLU A 140 -12.05 4.57 21.32
N ARG A 141 -11.46 4.13 20.23
CA ARG A 141 -11.87 2.95 19.48
C ARG A 141 -10.94 1.77 19.63
N ALA A 142 -9.86 1.89 20.42
CA ALA A 142 -8.80 0.88 20.53
C ALA A 142 -9.34 -0.52 20.86
N ASN A 143 -10.33 -0.62 21.73
CA ASN A 143 -10.92 -1.89 22.17
C ASN A 143 -12.14 -2.35 21.36
N HIS A 144 -12.55 -1.60 20.32
CA HIS A 144 -13.69 -1.97 19.49
C HIS A 144 -13.32 -3.07 18.50
N LEU A 145 -14.24 -4.01 18.29
CA LEU A 145 -14.14 -5.00 17.21
C LEU A 145 -14.48 -4.35 15.86
N PRO A 146 -13.95 -4.86 14.73
CA PRO A 146 -14.25 -4.33 13.41
C PRO A 146 -15.74 -4.16 13.08
N GLY A 147 -16.59 -5.06 13.60
CA GLY A 147 -18.04 -4.97 13.44
C GLY A 147 -18.70 -3.78 14.15
N GLN A 148 -18.03 -3.16 15.10
CA GLN A 148 -18.47 -1.99 15.86
C GLN A 148 -17.96 -0.66 15.27
N LEU A 149 -17.13 -0.74 14.23
CA LEU A 149 -16.51 0.40 13.56
C LEU A 149 -17.22 0.73 12.25
N SER A 150 -17.33 2.01 11.92
CA SER A 150 -17.73 2.47 10.59
C SER A 150 -16.71 2.07 9.51
N GLY A 151 -17.09 2.12 8.23
CA GLY A 151 -16.17 1.83 7.12
C GLY A 151 -14.90 2.68 7.14
N GLY A 152 -15.04 3.98 7.40
CA GLY A 152 -13.90 4.90 7.52
C GLY A 152 -13.02 4.61 8.74
N GLU A 153 -13.61 4.26 9.90
CA GLU A 153 -12.83 3.87 11.08
C GLU A 153 -12.06 2.56 10.83
N ARG A 154 -12.68 1.56 10.18
CA ARG A 154 -11.97 0.33 9.78
C ARG A 154 -10.79 0.62 8.86
N GLN A 155 -10.96 1.54 7.91
CA GLN A 155 -9.90 1.91 6.99
C GLN A 155 -8.74 2.63 7.71
N ARG A 156 -9.05 3.51 8.68
CA ARG A 156 -8.04 4.14 9.54
C ARG A 156 -7.29 3.13 10.42
N VAL A 157 -7.96 2.10 10.94
CA VAL A 157 -7.29 0.97 11.63
C VAL A 157 -6.34 0.25 10.67
N ALA A 158 -6.73 0.01 9.41
CA ALA A 158 -5.86 -0.60 8.41
C ALA A 158 -4.63 0.26 8.08
N VAL A 159 -4.77 1.60 8.07
CA VAL A 159 -3.64 2.53 7.95
C VAL A 159 -2.70 2.42 9.15
N ALA A 160 -3.22 2.47 10.38
CA ALA A 160 -2.42 2.30 11.60
C ALA A 160 -1.68 0.96 11.60
N ARG A 161 -2.35 -0.13 11.22
CA ARG A 161 -1.75 -1.46 11.07
C ARG A 161 -0.61 -1.48 10.06
N ALA A 162 -0.77 -0.80 8.92
CA ALA A 162 0.26 -0.73 7.90
C ALA A 162 1.53 0.00 8.38
N LEU A 163 1.40 0.89 9.37
CA LEU A 163 2.49 1.72 9.88
C LEU A 163 3.22 1.14 11.10
N ILE A 164 2.73 0.06 11.73
CA ILE A 164 3.24 -0.41 13.04
C ILE A 164 4.73 -0.76 13.00
N ASN A 165 5.24 -1.26 11.89
CA ASN A 165 6.65 -1.64 11.73
C ASN A 165 7.53 -0.48 11.17
N GLY A 166 7.01 0.74 11.07
CA GLY A 166 7.73 1.88 10.49
C GLY A 166 8.15 1.63 9.03
N PRO A 167 7.22 1.32 8.11
CA PRO A 167 7.57 0.96 6.75
C PRO A 167 8.20 2.14 6.01
N ARG A 168 9.08 1.85 5.06
CA ARG A 168 9.66 2.86 4.17
C ARG A 168 8.84 3.11 2.92
N LEU A 169 7.93 2.17 2.58
CA LEU A 169 6.99 2.28 1.47
C LEU A 169 5.59 1.89 1.95
N LEU A 170 4.64 2.80 1.78
CA LEU A 170 3.23 2.54 1.99
C LEU A 170 2.54 2.38 0.64
N LEU A 171 1.94 1.23 0.42
CA LEU A 171 1.20 0.85 -0.78
C LEU A 171 -0.29 0.86 -0.47
N ALA A 172 -1.07 1.69 -1.16
CA ALA A 172 -2.50 1.81 -0.93
C ALA A 172 -3.30 1.50 -2.21
N ASP A 173 -4.07 0.42 -2.18
CA ASP A 173 -4.93 -0.03 -3.27
C ASP A 173 -6.37 0.42 -3.04
N GLU A 174 -6.83 1.42 -3.80
CA GLU A 174 -8.18 1.99 -3.71
C GLU A 174 -8.62 2.26 -2.25
N PRO A 175 -7.80 2.95 -1.43
CA PRO A 175 -8.03 3.02 0.02
C PRO A 175 -9.34 3.74 0.39
N THR A 176 -9.92 4.47 -0.54
CA THR A 176 -11.14 5.27 -0.37
C THR A 176 -12.36 4.69 -1.07
N GLY A 177 -12.22 3.59 -1.82
CA GLY A 177 -13.25 3.09 -2.74
C GLY A 177 -14.57 2.64 -2.09
N ALA A 178 -14.59 2.42 -0.76
CA ALA A 178 -15.80 2.05 -0.01
C ALA A 178 -16.33 3.20 0.88
N LEU A 179 -15.80 4.42 0.73
CA LEU A 179 -16.13 5.58 1.58
C LEU A 179 -16.97 6.61 0.85
N ASP A 180 -17.76 7.37 1.59
CA ASP A 180 -18.37 8.60 1.09
C ASP A 180 -17.28 9.67 0.84
N GLN A 181 -17.61 10.69 0.04
CA GLN A 181 -16.64 11.69 -0.42
C GLN A 181 -15.90 12.38 0.73
N ALA A 182 -16.61 12.82 1.77
CA ALA A 182 -15.99 13.54 2.88
C ALA A 182 -14.99 12.66 3.66
N LYS A 183 -15.33 11.38 3.87
CA LYS A 183 -14.43 10.42 4.52
C LYS A 183 -13.25 10.05 3.61
N ALA A 184 -13.48 9.96 2.30
CA ALA A 184 -12.43 9.70 1.32
C ALA A 184 -11.38 10.82 1.31
N GLU A 185 -11.82 12.08 1.25
CA GLU A 185 -10.95 13.26 1.33
C GLU A 185 -10.15 13.25 2.64
N SER A 186 -10.82 13.08 3.78
CA SER A 186 -10.17 13.02 5.10
C SER A 186 -9.17 11.87 5.25
N LEU A 187 -9.40 10.73 4.59
CA LEU A 187 -8.45 9.62 4.60
C LEU A 187 -7.22 9.91 3.73
N MET A 188 -7.42 10.54 2.56
CA MET A 188 -6.30 10.94 1.69
C MET A 188 -5.43 12.00 2.34
N GLU A 189 -6.02 13.02 2.96
CA GLU A 189 -5.29 14.01 3.77
C GLU A 189 -4.47 13.35 4.88
N LEU A 190 -5.05 12.37 5.57
CA LEU A 190 -4.34 11.58 6.59
C LEU A 190 -3.14 10.84 5.99
N LEU A 191 -3.29 10.16 4.85
CA LEU A 191 -2.20 9.43 4.20
C LEU A 191 -1.06 10.37 3.76
N VAL A 192 -1.39 11.53 3.17
CA VAL A 192 -0.41 12.53 2.76
C VAL A 192 0.31 13.14 3.97
N ARG A 193 -0.41 13.43 5.04
CA ARG A 193 0.18 13.92 6.29
C ARG A 193 1.16 12.90 6.87
N LEU A 194 0.74 11.64 6.99
CA LEU A 194 1.59 10.56 7.53
C LEU A 194 2.81 10.28 6.64
N ASN A 195 2.68 10.37 5.30
CA ASN A 195 3.81 10.30 4.37
C ASN A 195 4.87 11.35 4.71
N ARG A 196 4.46 12.61 4.92
CA ARG A 196 5.37 13.73 5.24
C ARG A 196 5.99 13.61 6.64
N GLU A 197 5.15 13.35 7.65
CA GLU A 197 5.59 13.28 9.06
C GLU A 197 6.54 12.11 9.33
N LYS A 198 6.35 10.98 8.63
CA LYS A 198 7.15 9.75 8.82
C LYS A 198 8.20 9.55 7.73
N GLU A 199 8.30 10.47 6.78
CA GLU A 199 9.21 10.37 5.62
C GLU A 199 9.07 9.04 4.86
N THR A 200 7.88 8.44 4.88
CA THR A 200 7.56 7.18 4.22
C THR A 200 7.16 7.46 2.77
N THR A 201 7.77 6.78 1.80
CA THR A 201 7.31 6.85 0.40
C THR A 201 5.88 6.32 0.29
N LEU A 202 4.99 7.01 -0.42
CA LEU A 202 3.59 6.65 -0.55
C LEU A 202 3.23 6.41 -2.02
N VAL A 203 2.69 5.24 -2.34
CA VAL A 203 2.11 4.93 -3.66
C VAL A 203 0.64 4.57 -3.47
N VAL A 204 -0.24 5.35 -4.08
CA VAL A 204 -1.69 5.13 -4.05
C VAL A 204 -2.17 4.79 -5.46
N VAL A 205 -2.92 3.72 -5.63
CA VAL A 205 -3.68 3.48 -6.85
C VAL A 205 -5.15 3.81 -6.60
N THR A 206 -5.75 4.56 -7.51
CA THR A 206 -7.15 4.99 -7.38
C THR A 206 -7.77 5.34 -8.73
N HIS A 207 -9.09 5.32 -8.83
CA HIS A 207 -9.83 5.87 -9.96
C HIS A 207 -10.31 7.31 -9.71
N ALA A 208 -10.15 7.85 -8.48
CA ALA A 208 -10.61 9.17 -8.08
C ALA A 208 -9.51 10.24 -8.34
N LEU A 209 -9.55 10.86 -9.52
CA LEU A 209 -8.56 11.86 -9.93
C LEU A 209 -8.51 13.08 -8.98
N SER A 210 -9.65 13.51 -8.44
CA SER A 210 -9.71 14.63 -7.48
C SER A 210 -8.91 14.35 -6.21
N LEU A 211 -8.88 13.09 -5.74
CA LEU A 211 -8.09 12.69 -4.58
C LEU A 211 -6.62 12.52 -4.92
N ALA A 212 -6.31 12.06 -6.13
CA ALA A 212 -4.95 11.88 -6.61
C ALA A 212 -4.15 13.19 -6.66
N ASN A 213 -4.82 14.31 -6.95
CA ASN A 213 -4.21 15.66 -7.00
C ASN A 213 -3.69 16.16 -5.65
N GLN A 214 -3.92 15.46 -4.54
CA GLN A 214 -3.31 15.75 -3.25
C GLN A 214 -1.87 15.20 -3.14
N MET A 215 -1.46 14.33 -4.08
CA MET A 215 -0.12 13.75 -4.14
C MET A 215 0.85 14.66 -4.89
N GLU A 216 2.15 14.48 -4.64
CA GLU A 216 3.20 15.24 -5.32
C GLU A 216 3.31 14.90 -6.81
N GLU A 217 3.03 13.64 -7.16
CA GLU A 217 3.03 13.18 -8.54
C GLU A 217 1.77 12.38 -8.85
N VAL A 218 1.25 12.60 -10.06
CA VAL A 218 0.12 11.84 -10.58
C VAL A 218 0.54 11.18 -11.89
N TRP A 219 0.28 9.88 -12.02
CA TRP A 219 0.55 9.11 -13.22
C TRP A 219 -0.73 8.44 -13.71
N ALA A 220 -1.02 8.58 -14.99
CA ALA A 220 -2.14 7.92 -15.64
C ALA A 220 -1.72 6.54 -16.14
N PHE A 221 -2.51 5.53 -15.81
CA PHE A 221 -2.36 4.17 -16.27
C PHE A 221 -3.49 3.85 -17.25
N ASP A 222 -3.17 3.80 -18.54
CA ASP A 222 -4.14 3.58 -19.61
C ASP A 222 -3.55 2.67 -20.70
N GLY A 223 -4.34 1.66 -21.14
CA GLY A 223 -3.96 0.74 -22.22
C GLY A 223 -2.66 -0.04 -21.98
N GLY A 224 -2.23 -0.18 -20.73
CA GLY A 224 -0.96 -0.83 -20.37
C GLY A 224 0.24 0.12 -20.32
N ASP A 225 0.05 1.40 -20.60
CA ASP A 225 1.05 2.46 -20.51
C ASP A 225 0.91 3.24 -19.19
N LEU A 226 2.05 3.74 -18.69
CA LEU A 226 2.11 4.60 -17.51
C LEU A 226 2.72 5.95 -17.91
N LYS A 227 1.95 7.03 -17.79
CA LYS A 227 2.37 8.38 -18.22
C LYS A 227 2.18 9.37 -17.06
N LYS A 228 3.19 10.21 -16.83
CA LYS A 228 3.08 11.29 -15.86
C LYS A 228 2.03 12.30 -16.37
N VAL A 229 1.15 12.70 -15.47
CA VAL A 229 0.16 13.75 -15.73
C VAL A 229 0.81 15.08 -15.34
N ASP A 230 0.96 15.97 -16.31
CA ASP A 230 1.42 17.33 -16.04
C ASP A 230 0.32 18.07 -15.28
N SER A 231 0.68 18.63 -14.13
CA SER A 231 -0.18 19.40 -13.23
C SER A 231 -0.33 20.86 -13.67
#